data_ee99185e2452636a1d7b8ec2f8966542
#
_entry.id   ee99185e2452636a1d7b8ec2f8966542
#
_cell.length_a   1.000
_cell.length_b   1.000
_cell.length_c   1.000
_cell.angle_alpha   90.00
_cell.angle_beta   90.00
_cell.angle_gamma   90.00
#
_symmetry.space_group_name_H-M   'P 1'
#
loop_
_entity.id
_entity.type
_entity.pdbx_description
1 polymer ?
#
loop_
_entity_poly.entity_id
_entity_poly.type
_entity_poly.pdbx_seq_one_letter_code
_entity_poly.pdbx_strand_id
1 'polypeptide(L)'
;MTDAELTFPGPDGGVRTAMLGADDTGRTALRFSYNLLTAADYDPHHDSDVDDSRLPLGRAGRRLAHRVSDLFHELRTRVLIPENALLIWDNQRMLHARSEYADRTRHLTRFWAGDRTRA
;
A
#
# COMPACT_ATOMS: atom_id res chain seq x y z
N MET A 1 8.42 -14.66 -6.05
CA MET A 1 7.91 -13.66 -5.07
C MET A 1 6.66 -12.95 -5.59
N THR A 2 6.59 -12.61 -6.86
CA THR A 2 5.42 -11.95 -7.47
C THR A 2 4.15 -12.81 -7.43
N ASP A 3 4.28 -14.13 -7.47
CA ASP A 3 3.17 -15.09 -7.45
C ASP A 3 2.73 -15.49 -6.03
N ALA A 4 3.45 -15.04 -5.00
CA ALA A 4 3.07 -15.30 -3.62
C ALA A 4 1.81 -14.50 -3.25
N GLU A 5 0.81 -15.20 -2.71
CA GLU A 5 -0.41 -14.56 -2.25
C GLU A 5 -0.23 -13.97 -0.85
N LEU A 6 -0.72 -12.77 -0.69
CA LEU A 6 -0.79 -12.04 0.58
C LEU A 6 -2.23 -11.70 0.92
N THR A 7 -2.51 -11.56 2.21
CA THR A 7 -3.80 -11.05 2.68
C THR A 7 -3.66 -9.55 2.94
N PHE A 8 -4.28 -8.75 2.08
CA PHE A 8 -4.36 -7.31 2.26
C PHE A 8 -5.55 -6.98 3.15
N PRO A 9 -5.33 -6.25 4.25
CA PRO A 9 -6.42 -5.91 5.17
C PRO A 9 -7.53 -5.10 4.50
N GLY A 10 -8.76 -5.32 4.91
CA GLY A 10 -9.92 -4.60 4.41
C GLY A 10 -11.19 -5.02 5.11
N PRO A 11 -12.35 -4.49 4.70
CA PRO A 11 -13.64 -4.95 5.16
C PRO A 11 -13.79 -6.48 4.93
N ASP A 12 -14.58 -7.14 5.76
CA ASP A 12 -14.88 -8.57 5.64
C ASP A 12 -13.65 -9.50 5.62
N GLY A 13 -12.59 -9.12 6.37
CA GLY A 13 -11.37 -9.94 6.50
C GLY A 13 -10.30 -9.68 5.44
N GLY A 14 -10.55 -8.77 4.52
CA GLY A 14 -9.57 -8.39 3.51
C GLY A 14 -9.58 -9.27 2.25
N VAL A 15 -8.57 -9.09 1.43
CA VAL A 15 -8.43 -9.78 0.13
C VAL A 15 -7.12 -10.55 0.09
N ARG A 16 -7.20 -11.85 -0.19
CA ARG A 16 -6.02 -12.68 -0.45
C ARG A 16 -5.73 -12.71 -1.95
N THR A 17 -4.59 -12.23 -2.34
CA THR A 17 -4.21 -12.12 -3.75
C THR A 17 -2.70 -11.93 -3.91
N ALA A 18 -2.20 -12.14 -5.12
CA ALA A 18 -0.83 -11.80 -5.47
C ALA A 18 -0.61 -10.28 -5.49
N MET A 19 0.63 -9.85 -5.25
CA MET A 19 1.01 -8.44 -5.34
C MET A 19 0.93 -7.90 -6.77
N LEU A 20 1.26 -8.73 -7.73
CA LEU A 20 1.22 -8.39 -9.15
C LEU A 20 0.22 -9.31 -9.85
N GLY A 21 -0.70 -8.73 -10.58
CA GLY A 21 -1.73 -9.45 -11.29
C GLY A 21 -2.32 -8.63 -12.42
N ALA A 22 -3.48 -9.01 -12.88
CA ALA A 22 -4.25 -8.25 -13.87
C ALA A 22 -5.58 -7.77 -13.27
N ASP A 23 -6.02 -6.58 -13.69
CA ASP A 23 -7.37 -6.09 -13.42
C ASP A 23 -8.41 -6.76 -14.33
N ASP A 24 -9.67 -6.43 -14.15
CA ASP A 24 -10.78 -6.99 -14.95
C ASP A 24 -10.66 -6.66 -16.45
N THR A 25 -9.85 -5.69 -16.81
CA THR A 25 -9.59 -5.28 -18.21
C THR A 25 -8.34 -5.93 -18.80
N GLY A 26 -7.66 -6.79 -18.02
CA GLY A 26 -6.42 -7.46 -18.40
C GLY A 26 -5.16 -6.59 -18.28
N ARG A 27 -5.26 -5.38 -17.70
CA ARG A 27 -4.11 -4.52 -17.45
C ARG A 27 -3.40 -4.92 -16.16
N THR A 28 -2.10 -4.75 -16.13
CA THR A 28 -1.29 -5.01 -14.94
C THR A 28 -1.77 -4.17 -13.76
N ALA A 29 -2.02 -4.84 -12.66
CA ALA A 29 -2.39 -4.26 -11.38
C ALA A 29 -1.37 -4.62 -10.32
N LEU A 30 -0.92 -3.63 -9.55
CA LEU A 30 -0.02 -3.81 -8.42
C LEU A 30 -0.76 -3.54 -7.12
N ARG A 31 -0.68 -4.50 -6.20
CA ARG A 31 -1.07 -4.32 -4.80
C ARG A 31 0.16 -4.33 -3.94
N PHE A 32 0.37 -3.25 -3.22
CA PHE A 32 1.55 -3.07 -2.40
C PHE A 32 1.18 -2.51 -1.03
N SER A 33 1.73 -3.11 0.02
CA SER A 33 1.62 -2.59 1.38
C SER A 33 2.97 -2.69 2.06
N TYR A 34 3.59 -1.55 2.26
CA TYR A 34 4.86 -1.44 2.97
C TYR A 34 4.74 -2.02 4.39
N ASN A 35 3.70 -1.64 5.11
CA ASN A 35 3.46 -2.10 6.49
C ASN A 35 3.29 -3.62 6.58
N LEU A 36 2.61 -4.22 5.61
CA LEU A 36 2.42 -5.67 5.57
C LEU A 36 3.74 -6.41 5.37
N LEU A 37 4.54 -5.96 4.41
CA LEU A 37 5.78 -6.63 4.04
C LEU A 37 6.89 -6.44 5.07
N THR A 38 6.86 -5.37 5.84
CA THR A 38 7.86 -5.05 6.88
C THR A 38 7.39 -5.40 8.29
N ALA A 39 6.17 -5.92 8.46
CA ALA A 39 5.50 -6.09 9.76
C ALA A 39 5.52 -4.79 10.60
N ALA A 40 5.35 -3.64 9.94
CA ALA A 40 5.43 -2.29 10.49
C ALA A 40 6.80 -1.91 11.08
N ASP A 41 7.85 -2.62 10.73
CA ASP A 41 9.22 -2.22 11.03
C ASP A 41 9.78 -1.36 9.89
N TYR A 42 10.03 -0.10 10.20
CA TYR A 42 10.42 0.92 9.22
C TYR A 42 11.92 1.18 9.15
N ASP A 43 12.73 0.50 9.97
CA ASP A 43 14.17 0.70 9.95
C ASP A 43 14.84 -0.19 8.89
N PRO A 44 15.37 0.39 7.79
CA PRO A 44 16.01 -0.38 6.73
C PRO A 44 17.37 -0.97 7.13
N HIS A 45 17.94 -0.52 8.26
CA HIS A 45 19.29 -0.87 8.67
C HIS A 45 19.37 -2.06 9.65
N HIS A 46 18.24 -2.47 10.22
CA HIS A 46 18.17 -3.58 11.19
C HIS A 46 17.67 -4.89 10.56
N ASP A 47 18.35 -5.36 9.52
CA ASP A 47 17.98 -6.63 8.86
C ASP A 47 18.28 -7.87 9.74
N SER A 48 19.21 -7.74 10.71
CA SER A 48 19.66 -8.85 11.53
C SER A 48 18.74 -9.20 12.69
N ASP A 49 17.95 -8.25 13.18
CA ASP A 49 17.19 -8.39 14.42
C ASP A 49 15.68 -8.61 14.20
N VAL A 50 15.26 -8.66 12.94
CA VAL A 50 13.85 -8.89 12.62
C VAL A 50 13.52 -10.37 12.68
N ASP A 51 12.52 -10.71 13.47
CA ASP A 51 11.97 -12.06 13.50
C ASP A 51 11.32 -12.38 12.15
N ASP A 52 11.95 -13.25 11.38
CA ASP A 52 11.55 -13.64 10.04
C ASP A 52 10.13 -14.25 10.01
N SER A 53 9.71 -14.88 11.12
CA SER A 53 8.38 -15.47 11.25
C SER A 53 7.23 -14.44 11.18
N ARG A 54 7.51 -13.16 11.47
CA ARG A 54 6.55 -12.06 11.40
C ARG A 54 6.43 -11.44 10.00
N LEU A 55 7.35 -11.77 9.10
CA LEU A 55 7.43 -11.21 7.77
C LEU A 55 6.71 -12.13 6.77
N PRO A 56 5.61 -11.68 6.12
CA PRO A 56 4.80 -12.53 5.22
C PRO A 56 5.60 -13.13 4.06
N LEU A 57 6.59 -12.41 3.56
CA LEU A 57 7.51 -12.86 2.50
C LEU A 57 8.97 -12.90 2.97
N GLY A 58 9.20 -13.03 4.26
CA GLY A 58 10.54 -13.10 4.84
C GLY A 58 11.37 -11.83 4.62
N ARG A 59 12.65 -11.94 4.87
CA ARG A 59 13.60 -10.81 4.73
C ARG A 59 13.73 -10.31 3.30
N ALA A 60 13.58 -11.18 2.32
CA ALA A 60 13.61 -10.78 0.92
C ALA A 60 12.41 -9.88 0.57
N GLY A 61 11.23 -10.18 1.07
CA GLY A 61 10.04 -9.33 0.93
C GLY A 61 10.21 -7.98 1.63
N ARG A 62 10.81 -7.97 2.82
CA ARG A 62 11.13 -6.74 3.54
C ARG A 62 12.12 -5.86 2.76
N ARG A 63 13.20 -6.43 2.25
CA ARG A 63 14.16 -5.68 1.40
C ARG A 63 13.51 -5.13 0.14
N LEU A 64 12.65 -5.92 -0.49
CA LEU A 64 11.86 -5.46 -1.63
C LEU A 64 10.99 -4.26 -1.26
N ALA A 65 10.31 -4.32 -0.12
CA ALA A 65 9.46 -3.22 0.35
C ALA A 65 10.24 -1.92 0.54
N HIS A 66 11.43 -1.98 1.13
CA HIS A 66 12.29 -0.80 1.28
C HIS A 66 12.72 -0.22 -0.07
N ARG A 67 13.17 -1.06 -1.00
CA ARG A 67 13.58 -0.62 -2.34
C ARG A 67 12.42 -0.01 -3.13
N VAL A 68 11.26 -0.62 -3.07
CA VAL A 68 10.05 -0.10 -3.74
C VAL A 68 9.59 1.19 -3.08
N SER A 69 9.67 1.30 -1.77
CA SER A 69 9.37 2.54 -1.05
C SER A 69 10.28 3.69 -1.47
N ASP A 70 11.58 3.45 -1.59
CA ASP A 70 12.54 4.45 -2.06
C ASP A 70 12.20 4.91 -3.49
N LEU A 71 11.87 3.97 -4.38
CA LEU A 71 11.45 4.27 -5.75
C LEU A 71 10.16 5.10 -5.77
N PHE A 72 9.18 4.77 -4.95
CA PHE A 72 7.94 5.55 -4.86
C PHE A 72 8.18 6.95 -4.30
N HIS A 73 9.08 7.11 -3.34
CA HIS A 73 9.48 8.41 -2.85
C HIS A 73 10.13 9.28 -3.94
N GLU A 74 10.92 8.67 -4.80
CA GLU A 74 11.57 9.35 -5.92
C GLU A 74 10.55 9.75 -7.00
N LEU A 75 9.62 8.87 -7.33
CA LEU A 75 8.65 9.06 -8.43
C LEU A 75 7.32 9.69 -8.02
N ARG A 76 7.11 9.95 -6.72
CA ARG A 76 5.82 10.42 -6.22
C ARG A 76 5.42 11.77 -6.76
N THR A 77 4.12 11.95 -6.93
CA THR A 77 3.50 13.26 -7.05
C THR A 77 2.92 13.66 -5.69
N ARG A 78 3.30 14.83 -5.20
CA ARG A 78 2.75 15.38 -3.97
C ARG A 78 1.48 16.16 -4.28
N VAL A 79 0.44 15.90 -3.52
CA VAL A 79 -0.83 16.62 -3.62
C VAL A 79 -1.18 17.17 -2.25
N LEU A 80 -1.37 18.49 -2.19
CA LEU A 80 -1.95 19.15 -1.02
C LEU A 80 -3.47 19.20 -1.21
N ILE A 81 -4.21 18.67 -0.25
CA ILE A 81 -5.67 18.77 -0.23
C ILE A 81 -6.03 19.96 0.67
N PRO A 82 -6.47 21.10 0.12
CA PRO A 82 -6.89 22.25 0.91
C PRO A 82 -8.14 21.93 1.73
N GLU A 83 -8.44 22.81 2.68
CA GLU A 83 -9.70 22.75 3.41
C GLU A 83 -10.90 22.81 2.44
N ASN A 84 -11.91 21.99 2.69
CA ASN A 84 -13.10 21.84 1.85
C ASN A 84 -12.83 21.37 0.41
N ALA A 85 -11.69 20.74 0.15
CA ALA A 85 -11.38 20.15 -1.13
C ALA A 85 -11.65 18.64 -1.15
N LEU A 86 -11.83 18.10 -2.35
CA LEU A 86 -12.03 16.69 -2.62
C LEU A 86 -10.94 16.19 -3.57
N LEU A 87 -10.31 15.07 -3.23
CA LEU A 87 -9.41 14.35 -4.10
C LEU A 87 -10.02 13.00 -4.48
N ILE A 88 -10.09 12.73 -5.77
CA ILE A 88 -10.60 11.47 -6.31
C ILE A 88 -9.46 10.77 -7.07
N TRP A 89 -9.29 9.48 -6.84
CA TRP A 89 -8.33 8.67 -7.60
C TRP A 89 -8.85 7.26 -7.83
N ASP A 90 -8.34 6.61 -8.87
CA ASP A 90 -8.59 5.21 -9.11
C ASP A 90 -7.67 4.35 -8.24
N ASN A 91 -8.22 3.73 -7.23
CA ASN A 91 -7.47 2.94 -6.24
C ASN A 91 -6.88 1.64 -6.82
N GLN A 92 -7.33 1.19 -7.97
CA GLN A 92 -6.74 0.04 -8.65
C GLN A 92 -5.51 0.42 -9.49
N ARG A 93 -5.37 1.70 -9.82
CA ARG A 93 -4.30 2.24 -10.66
C ARG A 93 -3.27 3.05 -9.90
N MET A 94 -3.63 3.58 -8.75
CA MET A 94 -2.80 4.51 -7.98
C MET A 94 -2.44 3.93 -6.63
N LEU A 95 -1.18 3.97 -6.30
CA LEU A 95 -0.72 3.79 -4.93
C LEU A 95 -0.68 5.16 -4.25
N HIS A 96 -1.02 5.19 -2.98
CA HIS A 96 -1.08 6.42 -2.22
C HIS A 96 -0.56 6.22 -0.80
N ALA A 97 -0.02 7.29 -0.25
CA ALA A 97 0.39 7.37 1.14
C ALA A 97 0.13 8.78 1.67
N ARG A 98 0.06 8.89 2.98
CA ARG A 98 -0.05 10.17 3.66
C ARG A 98 1.27 10.50 4.32
N SER A 99 1.72 11.76 4.16
CA SER A 99 2.86 12.27 4.90
C SER A 99 2.52 12.53 6.37
N GLU A 100 3.52 12.61 7.21
CA GLU A 100 3.36 13.11 8.57
C GLU A 100 2.79 14.54 8.57
N TYR A 101 2.05 14.87 9.61
CA TYR A 101 1.46 16.19 9.82
C TYR A 101 1.53 16.56 11.30
N ALA A 102 1.81 17.82 11.56
CA ALA A 102 1.90 18.35 12.93
C ALA A 102 0.54 18.79 13.48
N ASP A 103 -0.39 19.19 12.63
CA ASP A 103 -1.71 19.62 13.02
C ASP A 103 -2.60 18.43 13.40
N ARG A 104 -2.83 18.25 14.68
CA ARG A 104 -3.67 17.17 15.24
C ARG A 104 -5.17 17.38 15.02
N THR A 105 -5.58 18.57 14.63
CA THR A 105 -6.98 18.89 14.31
C THR A 105 -7.34 18.55 12.88
N ARG A 106 -6.34 18.23 12.04
CA ARG A 106 -6.53 17.84 10.65
C ARG A 106 -7.42 16.60 10.56
N HIS A 107 -8.46 16.71 9.75
CA HIS A 107 -9.42 15.66 9.53
C HIS A 107 -9.57 15.34 8.06
N LEU A 108 -9.50 14.05 7.72
CA LEU A 108 -9.77 13.54 6.38
C LEU A 108 -10.84 12.46 6.47
N THR A 109 -11.87 12.60 5.65
CA THR A 109 -12.89 11.56 5.48
C THR A 109 -12.65 10.83 4.17
N ARG A 110 -12.64 9.51 4.21
CA ARG A 110 -12.48 8.65 3.04
C ARG A 110 -13.79 8.01 2.68
N PHE A 111 -14.14 8.10 1.41
CA PHE A 111 -15.27 7.38 0.84
C PHE A 111 -14.77 6.38 -0.20
N TRP A 112 -15.38 5.20 -0.19
CA TRP A 112 -15.17 4.20 -1.22
C TRP A 112 -16.34 4.26 -2.19
N ALA A 113 -16.04 4.45 -3.47
CA ALA A 113 -17.03 4.39 -4.53
C ALA A 113 -16.63 3.27 -5.49
N GLY A 114 -17.62 2.53 -5.97
CA GLY A 114 -17.42 1.45 -6.93
C GLY A 114 -18.61 1.34 -7.87
N ASP A 115 -18.39 0.63 -8.97
CA ASP A 115 -19.45 0.32 -9.91
C ASP A 115 -20.32 -0.83 -9.37
N ARG A 116 -21.61 -0.58 -9.19
CA ARG A 116 -22.56 -1.60 -8.71
C ARG A 116 -22.73 -2.78 -9.67
N THR A 117 -22.39 -2.61 -10.93
CA THR A 117 -22.49 -3.66 -11.94
C THR A 117 -21.39 -4.72 -11.83
N ARG A 118 -20.36 -4.47 -10.98
CA ARG A 118 -19.21 -5.33 -10.75
C ARG A 118 -19.17 -5.97 -9.37
N ALA A 119 -20.27 -5.89 -8.66
CA ALA A 119 -20.40 -6.52 -7.35
C ALA A 119 -20.51 -8.06 -7.47
#